data_0d116f201ac14877c8ef963f300900dd
#
_entry.id   0d116f201ac14877c8ef963f300900dd
#
_cell.length_a   1.000
_cell.length_b   1.000
_cell.length_c   1.000
_cell.angle_alpha   90.00
_cell.angle_beta   90.00
_cell.angle_gamma   90.00
#
_symmetry.space_group_name_H-M   'P 1'
#
loop_
_entity.id
_entity.type
_entity.pdbx_description
1 polymer ?
#
loop_
_entity_poly.entity_id
_entity_poly.type
_entity_poly.pdbx_seq_one_letter_code
_entity_poly.pdbx_strand_id
1 'polypeptide(L)'
;MPGVSPVKAPITVAIPTYRREQVLVETLEYLLALQPPPAEILVLDQTEQHEPVTTAALQAMADGGAIRWVHLPEPSIPQAMNQGLLRATQEIVLFVDDDIRPEAGLLAAHLAANAQHGADVLVAGRVIQPWEEGNVFSAEDPFCFAGL
;
A
#
# COMPACT_ATOMS: atom_id res chain seq x y z
N MET A 1 14.22 5.42 29.87
CA MET A 1 14.30 4.31 28.91
C MET A 1 14.05 4.91 27.53
N PRO A 2 14.99 4.83 26.62
CA PRO A 2 14.67 5.15 25.24
C PRO A 2 13.60 4.18 24.79
N GLY A 3 12.46 4.73 24.32
CA GLY A 3 11.38 3.92 23.83
C GLY A 3 11.87 3.08 22.65
N VAL A 4 11.69 1.77 22.73
CA VAL A 4 11.92 0.86 21.61
C VAL A 4 10.97 1.34 20.52
N SER A 5 11.51 1.88 19.43
CA SER A 5 10.70 2.20 18.26
C SER A 5 9.95 0.93 17.86
N PRO A 6 8.66 0.99 17.59
CA PRO A 6 7.90 -0.20 17.22
C PRO A 6 8.55 -0.85 16.00
N VAL A 7 8.72 -2.16 16.06
CA VAL A 7 9.23 -2.93 14.92
C VAL A 7 8.29 -2.70 13.74
N LYS A 8 8.83 -2.24 12.63
CA LYS A 8 8.08 -2.03 11.38
C LYS A 8 8.35 -3.16 10.41
N ALA A 9 7.37 -3.51 9.59
CA ALA A 9 7.57 -4.44 8.49
C ALA A 9 8.45 -3.78 7.41
N PRO A 10 9.55 -4.42 6.95
CA PRO A 10 10.49 -3.83 5.98
C PRO A 10 9.92 -3.80 4.55
N ILE A 11 8.80 -3.11 4.39
CA ILE A 11 8.06 -2.94 3.14
C ILE A 11 7.79 -1.46 2.95
N THR A 12 7.99 -0.96 1.74
CA THR A 12 7.38 0.27 1.26
C THR A 12 6.02 -0.06 0.67
N VAL A 13 4.94 0.46 1.24
CA VAL A 13 3.61 0.44 0.61
C VAL A 13 3.50 1.68 -0.27
N ALA A 14 3.36 1.48 -1.57
CA ALA A 14 3.24 2.55 -2.56
C ALA A 14 1.81 2.63 -3.08
N ILE A 15 1.23 3.82 -3.02
CA ILE A 15 -0.17 4.08 -3.35
C ILE A 15 -0.25 5.15 -4.44
N PRO A 16 -0.40 4.76 -5.71
CA PRO A 16 -0.80 5.69 -6.75
C PRO A 16 -2.23 6.16 -6.49
N THR A 17 -2.47 7.46 -6.53
CA THR A 17 -3.80 8.01 -6.32
C THR A 17 -4.10 9.16 -7.25
N TYR A 18 -5.37 9.31 -7.63
CA TYR A 18 -5.87 10.37 -8.47
C TYR A 18 -7.33 10.69 -8.16
N ARG A 19 -7.60 11.92 -7.73
CA ARG A 19 -8.94 12.43 -7.42
C ARG A 19 -9.70 11.56 -6.41
N ARG A 20 -8.99 11.07 -5.38
CA ARG A 20 -9.58 10.37 -4.23
C ARG A 20 -9.50 11.27 -3.02
N GLU A 21 -10.58 11.34 -2.29
CA GLU A 21 -10.70 12.18 -1.09
C GLU A 21 -10.75 11.31 0.17
N GLN A 22 -11.89 11.25 0.84
CA GLN A 22 -12.04 10.53 2.10
C GLN A 22 -11.61 9.06 2.05
N VAL A 23 -11.86 8.35 0.94
CA VAL A 23 -11.50 6.94 0.79
C VAL A 23 -9.99 6.71 0.84
N LEU A 24 -9.20 7.64 0.31
CA LEU A 24 -7.73 7.59 0.42
C LEU A 24 -7.29 7.73 1.88
N VAL A 25 -7.88 8.68 2.61
CA VAL A 25 -7.55 8.90 4.04
C VAL A 25 -7.88 7.64 4.84
N GLU A 26 -9.03 7.03 4.63
CA GLU A 26 -9.42 5.77 5.28
C GLU A 26 -8.47 4.62 4.96
N THR A 27 -8.07 4.47 3.70
CA THR A 27 -7.07 3.47 3.30
C THR A 27 -5.74 3.66 4.03
N LEU A 28 -5.27 4.90 4.15
CA LEU A 28 -4.05 5.24 4.89
C LEU A 28 -4.18 4.90 6.37
N GLU A 29 -5.31 5.21 6.99
CA GLU A 29 -5.58 4.87 8.38
C GLU A 29 -5.56 3.36 8.63
N TYR A 30 -6.16 2.56 7.74
CA TYR A 30 -6.09 1.11 7.83
C TYR A 30 -4.68 0.57 7.70
N LEU A 31 -3.87 1.10 6.78
CA LEU A 31 -2.48 0.68 6.60
C LEU A 31 -1.61 1.04 7.80
N LEU A 32 -1.81 2.21 8.38
CA LEU A 32 -1.11 2.66 9.58
C LEU A 32 -1.50 1.87 10.83
N ALA A 33 -2.70 1.30 10.86
CA ALA A 33 -3.19 0.46 11.97
C ALA A 33 -2.68 -0.99 11.92
N LEU A 34 -2.04 -1.42 10.84
CA LEU A 34 -1.46 -2.76 10.74
C LEU A 34 -0.39 -2.99 11.81
N GLN A 35 -0.28 -4.26 12.29
CA GLN A 35 0.69 -4.65 13.30
C GLN A 35 1.54 -5.83 12.83
N PRO A 36 2.83 -5.64 12.58
CA PRO A 36 3.56 -4.36 12.57
C PRO A 36 3.14 -3.46 11.38
N PRO A 37 3.25 -2.13 11.52
CA PRO A 37 2.97 -1.23 10.41
C PRO A 37 4.09 -1.32 9.36
N PRO A 38 3.84 -0.90 8.10
CA PRO A 38 4.90 -0.83 7.09
C PRO A 38 6.00 0.16 7.50
N ALA A 39 7.21 -0.09 7.07
CA ALA A 39 8.33 0.81 7.33
C ALA A 39 8.14 2.16 6.65
N GLU A 40 7.51 2.16 5.48
CA GLU A 40 7.22 3.35 4.69
C GLU A 40 5.85 3.23 4.01
N ILE A 41 5.09 4.30 4.01
CA ILE A 41 3.92 4.50 3.15
C ILE A 41 4.24 5.66 2.22
N LEU A 42 4.23 5.40 0.92
CA LEU A 42 4.55 6.36 -0.14
C LEU A 42 3.30 6.64 -0.96
N VAL A 43 2.72 7.81 -0.81
CA VAL A 43 1.56 8.26 -1.57
C VAL A 43 2.02 9.03 -2.79
N LEU A 44 1.70 8.51 -3.97
CA LEU A 44 2.04 9.07 -5.28
C LEU A 44 0.81 9.74 -5.85
N ASP A 45 0.64 10.99 -5.47
CA ASP A 45 -0.58 11.74 -5.68
C ASP A 45 -0.54 12.56 -6.96
N GLN A 46 -1.46 12.23 -7.86
CA GLN A 46 -1.61 12.87 -9.16
C GLN A 46 -2.79 13.85 -9.18
N THR A 47 -3.39 14.11 -8.01
CA THR A 47 -4.51 15.03 -7.86
C THR A 47 -4.00 16.46 -7.89
N GLU A 48 -4.58 17.26 -8.74
CA GLU A 48 -4.22 18.68 -8.89
C GLU A 48 -4.54 19.48 -7.62
N GLN A 49 -5.71 19.23 -7.06
CA GLN A 49 -6.18 19.88 -5.84
C GLN A 49 -7.18 18.98 -5.11
N HIS A 50 -6.92 18.71 -3.84
CA HIS A 50 -7.84 18.04 -2.93
C HIS A 50 -8.80 19.02 -2.26
N GLU A 51 -9.88 18.47 -1.72
CA GLU A 51 -10.73 19.19 -0.78
C GLU A 51 -9.91 19.61 0.46
N PRO A 52 -10.27 20.76 1.11
CA PRO A 52 -9.51 21.25 2.26
C PRO A 52 -9.36 20.24 3.41
N VAL A 53 -10.38 19.42 3.65
CA VAL A 53 -10.35 18.38 4.70
C VAL A 53 -9.34 17.29 4.38
N THR A 54 -9.33 16.81 3.15
CA THR A 54 -8.38 15.80 2.67
C THR A 54 -6.95 16.34 2.69
N THR A 55 -6.75 17.55 2.18
CA THR A 55 -5.44 18.23 2.22
C THR A 55 -4.91 18.32 3.64
N ALA A 56 -5.74 18.75 4.60
CA ALA A 56 -5.34 18.85 5.98
C ALA A 56 -4.97 17.51 6.61
N ALA A 57 -5.71 16.45 6.30
CA ALA A 57 -5.43 15.09 6.79
C ALA A 57 -4.11 14.56 6.22
N LEU A 58 -3.90 14.66 4.91
CA LEU A 58 -2.67 14.20 4.25
C LEU A 58 -1.44 14.99 4.74
N GLN A 59 -1.58 16.30 4.91
CA GLN A 59 -0.53 17.14 5.43
C GLN A 59 -0.16 16.79 6.87
N ALA A 60 -1.15 16.56 7.74
CA ALA A 60 -0.90 16.14 9.11
C ALA A 60 -0.17 14.79 9.20
N MET A 61 -0.56 13.81 8.37
CA MET A 61 0.11 12.52 8.29
C MET A 61 1.55 12.65 7.77
N ALA A 62 1.78 13.51 6.79
CA ALA A 62 3.11 13.76 6.23
C ALA A 62 4.02 14.49 7.23
N ASP A 63 3.53 15.52 7.90
CA ASP A 63 4.27 16.30 8.91
C ASP A 63 4.62 15.44 10.12
N GLY A 64 3.74 14.52 10.49
CA GLY A 64 3.99 13.52 11.53
C GLY A 64 4.91 12.37 11.11
N GLY A 65 5.35 12.33 9.86
CA GLY A 65 6.21 11.26 9.35
C GLY A 65 5.52 9.91 9.16
N ALA A 66 4.19 9.88 9.20
CA ALA A 66 3.41 8.65 9.00
C ALA A 66 3.38 8.22 7.53
N ILE A 67 3.40 9.18 6.61
CA ILE A 67 3.44 8.97 5.17
C ILE A 67 4.49 9.88 4.51
N ARG A 68 4.93 9.48 3.33
CA ARG A 68 5.59 10.38 2.38
C ARG A 68 4.61 10.72 1.27
N TRP A 69 4.19 11.96 1.23
CA TRP A 69 3.23 12.46 0.26
C TRP A 69 3.97 13.16 -0.89
N VAL A 70 3.93 12.57 -2.07
CA VAL A 70 4.62 13.04 -3.27
C VAL A 70 3.59 13.44 -4.32
N HIS A 71 3.60 14.72 -4.67
CA HIS A 71 2.75 15.22 -5.75
C HIS A 71 3.40 14.98 -7.12
N LEU A 72 2.61 14.45 -8.05
CA LEU A 72 3.00 14.22 -9.45
C LEU A 72 2.15 15.11 -10.36
N PRO A 73 2.78 15.81 -11.34
CA PRO A 73 2.09 16.88 -12.08
C PRO A 73 1.05 16.36 -13.10
N GLU A 74 1.19 15.10 -13.54
CA GLU A 74 0.33 14.53 -14.58
C GLU A 74 -0.24 13.17 -14.16
N PRO A 75 -1.54 12.90 -14.40
CA PRO A 75 -2.13 11.61 -14.11
C PRO A 75 -1.67 10.53 -15.09
N SER A 76 -0.90 9.58 -14.58
CA SER A 76 -0.42 8.43 -15.32
C SER A 76 -0.07 7.30 -14.36
N ILE A 77 -0.86 6.22 -14.36
CA ILE A 77 -0.62 5.06 -13.49
C ILE A 77 0.80 4.49 -13.69
N PRO A 78 1.29 4.25 -14.92
CA PRO A 78 2.66 3.74 -15.11
C PRO A 78 3.72 4.68 -14.57
N GLN A 79 3.56 5.99 -14.72
CA GLN A 79 4.51 6.97 -14.18
C GLN A 79 4.48 6.97 -12.65
N ALA A 80 3.30 6.94 -12.04
CA ALA A 80 3.19 6.87 -10.59
C ALA A 80 3.85 5.60 -10.05
N MET A 81 3.62 4.44 -10.67
CA MET A 81 4.27 3.20 -10.27
C MET A 81 5.79 3.27 -10.43
N ASN A 82 6.30 3.82 -11.52
CA ASN A 82 7.74 4.04 -11.70
C ASN A 82 8.32 4.96 -10.62
N GLN A 83 7.63 6.04 -10.28
CA GLN A 83 8.03 6.93 -9.19
C GLN A 83 8.01 6.22 -7.84
N GLY A 84 7.06 5.31 -7.63
CA GLY A 84 7.01 4.45 -6.45
C GLY A 84 8.25 3.58 -6.31
N LEU A 85 8.65 2.90 -7.37
CA LEU A 85 9.86 2.07 -7.39
C LEU A 85 11.14 2.89 -7.17
N LEU A 86 11.24 4.05 -7.83
CA LEU A 86 12.42 4.91 -7.74
C LEU A 86 12.59 5.58 -6.36
N ARG A 87 11.50 5.82 -5.64
CA ARG A 87 11.50 6.56 -4.37
C ARG A 87 11.38 5.67 -3.14
N ALA A 88 11.04 4.40 -3.30
CA ALA A 88 10.94 3.44 -2.22
C ALA A 88 12.27 3.32 -1.47
N THR A 89 12.20 3.22 -0.14
CA THR A 89 13.37 3.06 0.72
C THR A 89 13.59 1.62 1.16
N GLN A 90 12.61 0.74 0.98
CA GLN A 90 12.70 -0.67 1.31
C GLN A 90 12.92 -1.52 0.06
N GLU A 91 13.53 -2.69 0.22
CA GLU A 91 13.77 -3.62 -0.89
C GLU A 91 12.48 -4.21 -1.46
N ILE A 92 11.45 -4.36 -0.61
CA ILE A 92 10.14 -4.84 -1.02
C ILE A 92 9.22 -3.65 -1.20
N VAL A 93 8.66 -3.50 -2.38
CA VAL A 93 7.66 -2.48 -2.71
C VAL A 93 6.32 -3.17 -2.97
N LEU A 94 5.34 -2.88 -2.13
CA LEU A 94 3.97 -3.37 -2.27
C LEU A 94 3.10 -2.23 -2.83
N PHE A 95 2.62 -2.39 -4.06
CA PHE A 95 1.62 -1.51 -4.62
C PHE A 95 0.24 -1.91 -4.16
N VAL A 96 -0.53 -0.94 -3.70
CA VAL A 96 -1.93 -1.12 -3.34
C VAL A 96 -2.77 0.02 -3.93
N ASP A 97 -4.05 -0.27 -4.16
CA ASP A 97 -5.01 0.75 -4.58
C ASP A 97 -5.36 1.69 -3.43
N ASP A 98 -5.91 2.85 -3.77
CA ASP A 98 -6.25 3.92 -2.84
C ASP A 98 -7.62 3.77 -2.16
N ASP A 99 -8.29 2.65 -2.38
CA ASP A 99 -9.63 2.33 -1.88
C ASP A 99 -9.74 0.90 -1.31
N ILE A 100 -8.69 0.43 -0.65
CA ILE A 100 -8.62 -0.92 -0.08
C ILE A 100 -8.83 -0.93 1.44
N ARG A 101 -9.27 -2.11 1.92
CA ARG A 101 -9.21 -2.48 3.33
C ARG A 101 -8.25 -3.68 3.47
N PRO A 102 -7.02 -3.47 3.94
CA PRO A 102 -6.06 -4.56 4.06
C PRO A 102 -6.43 -5.52 5.19
N GLU A 103 -6.21 -6.81 4.99
CA GLU A 103 -6.24 -7.79 6.07
C GLU A 103 -5.02 -7.65 6.97
N ALA A 104 -5.16 -8.03 8.25
CA ALA A 104 -4.09 -7.91 9.25
C ALA A 104 -2.80 -8.65 8.85
N GLY A 105 -2.91 -9.74 8.09
CA GLY A 105 -1.78 -10.56 7.64
C GLY A 105 -1.12 -10.11 6.34
N LEU A 106 -1.59 -9.03 5.70
CA LEU A 106 -1.11 -8.61 4.37
C LEU A 106 0.41 -8.51 4.27
N LEU A 107 1.03 -7.74 5.16
CA LEU A 107 2.48 -7.51 5.10
C LEU A 107 3.28 -8.78 5.43
N ALA A 108 2.83 -9.54 6.42
CA ALA A 108 3.49 -10.80 6.80
C ALA A 108 3.45 -11.84 5.66
N ALA A 109 2.34 -11.93 4.94
CA ALA A 109 2.20 -12.83 3.80
C ALA A 109 3.16 -12.45 2.64
N HIS A 110 3.29 -11.18 2.33
CA HIS A 110 4.23 -10.70 1.30
C HIS A 110 5.68 -10.92 1.72
N LEU A 111 6.03 -10.67 2.99
CA LEU A 111 7.38 -10.95 3.52
C LEU A 111 7.71 -12.44 3.44
N ALA A 112 6.79 -13.31 3.84
CA ALA A 112 6.98 -14.76 3.78
C ALA A 112 7.17 -15.26 2.35
N ALA A 113 6.36 -14.79 1.40
CA ALA A 113 6.46 -15.15 0.00
C ALA A 113 7.79 -14.70 -0.62
N ASN A 114 8.23 -13.47 -0.34
CA ASN A 114 9.54 -13.00 -0.80
C ASN A 114 10.69 -13.80 -0.18
N ALA A 115 10.62 -14.12 1.11
CA ALA A 115 11.63 -14.96 1.78
C ALA A 115 11.72 -16.36 1.18
N GLN A 116 10.58 -16.94 0.79
CA GLN A 116 10.52 -18.28 0.22
C GLN A 116 11.03 -18.35 -1.23
N HIS A 117 10.76 -17.32 -2.02
CA HIS A 117 10.99 -17.34 -3.48
C HIS A 117 12.16 -16.48 -3.94
N GLY A 118 12.73 -15.65 -3.07
CA GLY A 118 13.88 -14.79 -3.37
C GLY A 118 13.49 -13.39 -3.88
N ALA A 119 14.50 -12.62 -4.26
CA ALA A 119 14.34 -11.21 -4.62
C ALA A 119 13.76 -10.96 -6.03
N ASP A 120 13.86 -11.94 -6.91
CA ASP A 120 13.48 -11.82 -8.34
C ASP A 120 12.05 -12.31 -8.61
N VAL A 121 11.13 -12.09 -7.64
CA VAL A 121 9.75 -12.55 -7.76
C VAL A 121 8.77 -11.41 -7.68
N LEU A 122 7.68 -11.55 -8.42
CA LEU A 122 6.47 -10.75 -8.29
C LEU A 122 5.44 -11.54 -7.48
N VAL A 123 5.01 -10.99 -6.36
CA VAL A 123 3.98 -11.59 -5.52
C VAL A 123 2.69 -10.81 -5.67
N ALA A 124 1.65 -11.47 -6.17
CA ALA A 124 0.32 -10.88 -6.26
C ALA A 124 -0.53 -11.32 -5.06
N GLY A 125 -1.12 -10.34 -4.39
CA GLY A 125 -2.13 -10.58 -3.36
C GLY A 125 -3.50 -10.85 -3.97
N ARG A 126 -4.36 -11.48 -3.19
CA ARG A 126 -5.76 -11.66 -3.56
C ARG A 126 -6.55 -10.40 -3.21
N VAL A 127 -7.38 -9.95 -4.15
CA VAL A 127 -8.38 -8.91 -3.93
C VAL A 127 -9.75 -9.57 -3.83
N ILE A 128 -10.47 -9.34 -2.73
CA ILE A 128 -11.84 -9.82 -2.53
C ILE A 128 -12.75 -8.62 -2.73
N GLN A 129 -13.65 -8.72 -3.69
CA GLN A 129 -14.64 -7.67 -3.91
C GLN A 129 -15.79 -7.80 -2.90
N PRO A 130 -16.50 -6.70 -2.56
CA PRO A 130 -17.59 -6.75 -1.58
C PRO A 130 -18.69 -7.77 -1.88
N TRP A 131 -18.95 -8.06 -3.14
CA TRP A 131 -19.94 -9.06 -3.58
C TRP A 131 -19.40 -10.51 -3.53
N GLU A 132 -18.12 -10.70 -3.24
CA GLU A 132 -17.47 -12.00 -3.10
C GLU A 132 -17.35 -12.42 -1.62
N GLU A 133 -17.75 -11.58 -0.69
CA GLU A 133 -17.72 -11.89 0.74
C GLU A 133 -18.56 -13.15 1.02
N GLY A 134 -17.89 -14.20 1.52
CA GLY A 134 -18.49 -15.51 1.78
C GLY A 134 -18.13 -16.61 0.76
N ASN A 135 -17.53 -16.28 -0.36
CA ASN A 135 -17.02 -17.28 -1.29
C ASN A 135 -15.63 -17.77 -0.84
N VAL A 136 -15.54 -18.99 -0.38
CA VAL A 136 -14.27 -19.64 -0.09
C VAL A 136 -13.71 -20.18 -1.42
N PHE A 137 -12.80 -19.43 -2.02
CA PHE A 137 -12.05 -19.95 -3.17
C PHE A 137 -10.92 -20.86 -2.65
N SER A 138 -10.86 -22.09 -3.15
CA SER A 138 -9.75 -23.00 -2.84
C SER A 138 -8.56 -22.74 -3.76
N ALA A 139 -7.39 -23.23 -3.36
CA ALA A 139 -6.18 -23.20 -4.21
C ALA A 139 -6.34 -24.04 -5.52
N GLU A 140 -7.41 -24.80 -5.62
CA GLU A 140 -7.77 -25.61 -6.79
C GLU A 140 -8.72 -24.89 -7.75
N ASP A 141 -9.09 -23.63 -7.47
CA ASP A 141 -9.95 -22.83 -8.34
C ASP A 141 -9.25 -22.61 -9.69
N PRO A 142 -9.90 -22.93 -10.83
CA PRO A 142 -9.27 -22.83 -12.17
C PRO A 142 -8.89 -21.40 -12.58
N PHE A 143 -9.25 -20.39 -11.81
CA PHE A 143 -8.80 -19.01 -12.00
C PHE A 143 -7.60 -18.62 -11.13
N CYS A 144 -7.07 -19.53 -10.29
CA CYS A 144 -5.73 -19.34 -9.75
C CYS A 144 -4.73 -19.38 -10.91
N PHE A 145 -4.17 -18.24 -11.27
CA PHE A 145 -2.98 -18.19 -12.11
C PHE A 145 -1.83 -18.83 -11.32
N ALA A 146 -1.74 -20.14 -11.40
CA ALA A 146 -0.56 -20.86 -10.99
C ALA A 146 0.51 -20.59 -12.05
N GLY A 147 1.41 -19.67 -11.72
CA GLY A 147 2.72 -19.51 -12.33
C GLY A 147 2.82 -19.51 -13.85
N LEU A 148 3.23 -18.39 -14.37
CA LEU A 148 4.12 -18.38 -15.54
C LEU A 148 5.53 -18.71 -15.07
#